data_a60dd379bcafb56d6bb8a76761b0094e
#
_entry.id   a60dd379bcafb56d6bb8a76761b0094e
#
_cell.length_a   1.000
_cell.length_b   1.000
_cell.length_c   1.000
_cell.angle_alpha   90.00
_cell.angle_beta   90.00
_cell.angle_gamma   90.00
#
_symmetry.space_group_name_H-M   'P 1'
#
loop_
_entity.id
_entity.type
_entity.pdbx_description
1 polymer ?
#
loop_
_entity_poly.entity_id
_entity_poly.type
_entity_poly.pdbx_seq_one_letter_code
_entity_poly.pdbx_strand_id
1 'polypeptide(L)'
;MAALGSNPRHDAATGTNVSTGAAQPRASAHTAAQLHGWVQAGIKRADLAIRRPDGAMLWHHDCPLADLPLAWARAHNVKQADVYLRPARGYAWPLVFLDDVTLHKARCIAGKYAAVVVHTSASGGCHVWLQVNAALDERQRYQAQRWLALRTGADLGSVSGEHLGRLAGMKNHKRNGVWVNVLDCANTHAPPWDPTPALQTPALQTTCDDNRCPVATSAHHASIGVDRSESAREWGWVCGALQAGISPDTVYRQLVARASPRRGQDAERYARYTIQRAIRQRR
;
A
#
# COMPACT_ATOMS: atom_id res chain seq x y z
N MET A 1 -76.30 22.08 -14.94
CA MET A 1 -75.66 23.01 -14.00
C MET A 1 -74.42 22.35 -13.49
N ALA A 2 -73.28 22.92 -13.81
CA ALA A 2 -71.97 22.38 -13.53
C ALA A 2 -71.49 22.74 -12.13
N ALA A 3 -70.80 21.80 -11.46
CA ALA A 3 -69.99 22.11 -10.29
C ALA A 3 -68.58 21.59 -10.49
N LEU A 4 -67.64 22.49 -10.53
CA LEU A 4 -66.19 22.29 -10.65
C LEU A 4 -65.62 21.81 -9.32
N GLY A 5 -64.98 20.64 -9.33
CA GLY A 5 -64.20 20.11 -8.20
C GLY A 5 -62.73 20.48 -8.34
N SER A 6 -62.23 21.23 -7.37
CA SER A 6 -60.85 21.64 -7.22
C SER A 6 -59.97 20.49 -6.75
N ASN A 7 -58.84 20.34 -7.43
CA ASN A 7 -57.80 19.33 -7.16
C ASN A 7 -56.75 19.91 -6.21
N PRO A 8 -56.43 19.34 -5.06
CA PRO A 8 -55.29 19.77 -4.23
C PRO A 8 -53.99 19.15 -4.76
N ARG A 9 -53.01 20.01 -5.00
CA ARG A 9 -51.63 19.64 -5.33
C ARG A 9 -50.98 19.00 -4.12
N HIS A 10 -50.47 17.79 -4.31
CA HIS A 10 -49.55 17.14 -3.39
C HIS A 10 -48.14 17.70 -3.65
N ASP A 11 -47.62 18.52 -2.74
CA ASP A 11 -46.22 18.84 -2.63
C ASP A 11 -45.51 17.65 -2.04
N ALA A 12 -44.78 16.90 -2.87
CA ALA A 12 -43.86 15.84 -2.45
C ALA A 12 -42.56 16.49 -1.95
N ALA A 13 -42.45 16.68 -0.65
CA ALA A 13 -41.19 16.99 0.01
C ALA A 13 -40.26 15.76 -0.09
N THR A 14 -39.30 15.80 -1.01
CA THR A 14 -38.19 14.86 -1.08
C THR A 14 -37.23 15.11 0.07
N GLY A 15 -37.52 14.53 1.23
CA GLY A 15 -36.58 14.42 2.34
C GLY A 15 -35.49 13.44 2.02
N THR A 16 -34.32 13.92 1.59
CA THR A 16 -33.08 13.16 1.53
C THR A 16 -32.63 12.84 2.94
N ASN A 17 -33.10 11.71 3.47
CA ASN A 17 -32.56 11.13 4.70
C ASN A 17 -31.16 10.59 4.42
N VAL A 18 -30.13 11.41 4.64
CA VAL A 18 -28.74 10.95 4.68
C VAL A 18 -28.56 10.16 5.96
N SER A 19 -28.72 8.85 5.86
CA SER A 19 -28.44 7.88 6.93
C SER A 19 -26.94 7.89 7.27
N THR A 20 -26.50 8.79 8.13
CA THR A 20 -25.13 8.88 8.63
C THR A 20 -24.85 7.92 9.80
N GLY A 21 -25.85 7.22 10.31
CA GLY A 21 -25.74 6.40 11.54
C GLY A 21 -25.24 4.95 11.37
N ALA A 22 -25.36 4.36 10.19
CA ALA A 22 -25.06 2.92 10.01
C ALA A 22 -23.60 2.59 9.61
N ALA A 23 -22.79 3.58 9.24
CA ALA A 23 -21.43 3.34 8.75
C ALA A 23 -20.36 3.25 9.85
N GLN A 24 -20.58 3.90 11.00
CA GLN A 24 -19.60 3.92 12.08
C GLN A 24 -19.38 2.58 12.82
N PRO A 25 -20.39 1.79 13.15
CA PRO A 25 -20.20 0.50 13.82
C PRO A 25 -19.42 -0.50 12.99
N ARG A 26 -19.68 -0.53 11.67
CA ARG A 26 -18.94 -1.40 10.72
C ARG A 26 -17.49 -0.98 10.54
N ALA A 27 -17.20 0.31 10.47
CA ALA A 27 -15.84 0.83 10.39
C ALA A 27 -15.00 0.45 11.62
N SER A 28 -15.57 0.56 12.84
CA SER A 28 -14.91 0.13 14.08
C SER A 28 -14.59 -1.35 14.10
N ALA A 29 -15.48 -2.19 13.55
CA ALA A 29 -15.28 -3.63 13.48
C ALA A 29 -14.08 -3.99 12.57
N HIS A 30 -13.91 -3.33 11.44
CA HIS A 30 -12.75 -3.56 10.56
C HIS A 30 -11.43 -3.14 11.20
N THR A 31 -11.40 -2.01 11.93
CA THR A 31 -10.22 -1.62 12.71
C THR A 31 -9.90 -2.67 13.76
N ALA A 32 -10.89 -3.08 14.54
CA ALA A 32 -10.73 -4.10 15.58
C ALA A 32 -10.23 -5.44 14.99
N ALA A 33 -10.77 -5.86 13.86
CA ALA A 33 -10.38 -7.08 13.18
C ALA A 33 -8.91 -7.05 12.72
N GLN A 34 -8.45 -5.93 12.13
CA GLN A 34 -7.04 -5.79 11.73
C GLN A 34 -6.12 -5.85 12.94
N LEU A 35 -6.43 -5.10 14.00
CA LEU A 35 -5.61 -5.06 15.21
C LEU A 35 -5.63 -6.41 15.94
N HIS A 36 -6.79 -7.09 16.00
CA HIS A 36 -6.87 -8.44 16.54
C HIS A 36 -5.94 -9.41 15.81
N GLY A 37 -5.96 -9.43 14.47
CA GLY A 37 -5.05 -10.27 13.69
C GLY A 37 -3.58 -9.97 13.96
N TRP A 38 -3.24 -8.70 14.22
CA TRP A 38 -1.87 -8.32 14.60
C TRP A 38 -1.50 -8.79 16.01
N VAL A 39 -2.43 -8.70 16.98
CA VAL A 39 -2.23 -9.24 18.33
C VAL A 39 -2.01 -10.75 18.28
N GLN A 40 -2.80 -11.48 17.49
CA GLN A 40 -2.62 -12.92 17.29
C GLN A 40 -1.26 -13.26 16.67
N ALA A 41 -0.74 -12.40 15.81
CA ALA A 41 0.62 -12.51 15.28
C ALA A 41 1.70 -12.07 16.28
N GLY A 42 1.38 -11.67 17.50
CA GLY A 42 2.33 -11.28 18.53
C GLY A 42 2.80 -9.82 18.45
N ILE A 43 2.18 -8.97 17.61
CA ILE A 43 2.49 -7.54 17.58
C ILE A 43 1.90 -6.86 18.81
N LYS A 44 2.74 -6.13 19.53
CA LYS A 44 2.35 -5.40 20.75
C LYS A 44 2.33 -3.89 20.58
N ARG A 45 3.10 -3.37 19.63
CA ARG A 45 3.32 -1.93 19.44
C ARG A 45 3.29 -1.58 17.95
N ALA A 46 2.86 -0.37 17.64
CA ALA A 46 2.74 0.12 16.27
C ALA A 46 3.08 1.60 16.13
N ASP A 47 3.47 1.98 14.92
CA ASP A 47 3.51 3.38 14.48
C ASP A 47 2.22 3.70 13.74
N LEU A 48 1.52 4.74 14.15
CA LEU A 48 0.36 5.30 13.49
C LEU A 48 0.77 6.56 12.73
N ALA A 49 0.44 6.64 11.46
CA ALA A 49 0.77 7.78 10.61
C ALA A 49 -0.48 8.33 9.92
N ILE A 50 -0.56 9.65 9.83
CA ILE A 50 -1.62 10.36 9.13
C ILE A 50 -0.98 11.20 8.03
N ARG A 51 -1.42 11.02 6.81
CA ARG A 51 -1.06 11.88 5.69
C ARG A 51 -2.19 12.88 5.44
N ARG A 52 -1.94 14.13 5.70
CA ARG A 52 -2.87 15.23 5.45
C ARG A 52 -3.05 15.49 3.94
N PRO A 53 -4.13 16.19 3.52
CA PRO A 53 -4.33 16.57 2.13
C PRO A 53 -3.18 17.43 1.54
N ASP A 54 -2.55 18.25 2.37
CA ASP A 54 -1.36 19.05 2.00
C ASP A 54 -0.07 18.22 1.87
N GLY A 55 -0.15 16.91 2.11
CA GLY A 55 0.97 15.97 2.04
C GLY A 55 1.80 15.87 3.32
N ALA A 56 1.55 16.70 4.33
CA ALA A 56 2.24 16.62 5.63
C ALA A 56 1.92 15.30 6.34
N MET A 57 2.93 14.75 7.02
CA MET A 57 2.80 13.53 7.80
C MET A 57 2.80 13.85 9.29
N LEU A 58 1.79 13.35 9.99
CA LEU A 58 1.71 13.38 11.44
C LEU A 58 1.94 11.95 11.95
N TRP A 59 2.65 11.83 13.07
CA TRP A 59 3.07 10.53 13.58
C TRP A 59 2.77 10.35 15.06
N HIS A 60 2.37 9.15 15.42
CA HIS A 60 2.50 8.58 16.75
C HIS A 60 3.37 7.33 16.63
N HIS A 61 4.59 7.41 17.16
CA HIS A 61 5.54 6.32 17.11
C HIS A 61 5.44 5.43 18.34
N ASP A 62 5.72 4.15 18.14
CA ASP A 62 5.92 3.18 19.20
C ASP A 62 4.79 3.14 20.24
N CYS A 63 3.54 3.19 19.76
CA CYS A 63 2.36 3.12 20.61
C CYS A 63 2.02 1.67 20.95
N PRO A 64 1.66 1.35 22.21
CA PRO A 64 1.00 0.08 22.49
C PRO A 64 -0.26 -0.06 21.64
N LEU A 65 -0.54 -1.26 21.11
CA LEU A 65 -1.72 -1.46 20.24
C LEU A 65 -3.05 -1.13 20.97
N ALA A 66 -3.11 -1.34 22.29
CA ALA A 66 -4.28 -1.02 23.10
C ALA A 66 -4.51 0.50 23.24
N ASP A 67 -3.43 1.30 23.14
CA ASP A 67 -3.46 2.75 23.38
C ASP A 67 -3.36 3.57 22.09
N LEU A 68 -3.55 2.93 20.92
CA LEU A 68 -3.53 3.65 19.65
C LEU A 68 -4.55 4.79 19.65
N PRO A 69 -4.18 6.02 19.26
CA PRO A 69 -5.05 7.19 19.27
C PRO A 69 -6.08 7.14 18.12
N LEU A 70 -6.94 6.12 18.10
CA LEU A 70 -7.89 5.86 17.03
C LEU A 70 -8.94 6.97 16.87
N ALA A 71 -9.35 7.63 17.96
CA ALA A 71 -10.27 8.76 17.90
C ALA A 71 -9.65 9.95 17.13
N TRP A 72 -8.38 10.24 17.42
CA TRP A 72 -7.61 11.26 16.71
C TRP A 72 -7.44 10.88 15.22
N ALA A 73 -7.11 9.63 14.92
CA ALA A 73 -7.00 9.15 13.55
C ALA A 73 -8.31 9.31 12.76
N ARG A 74 -9.46 8.96 13.37
CA ARG A 74 -10.79 9.14 12.77
C ARG A 74 -11.11 10.61 12.52
N ALA A 75 -10.82 11.49 13.49
CA ALA A 75 -11.04 12.93 13.33
C ALA A 75 -10.27 13.52 12.14
N HIS A 76 -9.03 13.05 11.92
CA HIS A 76 -8.24 13.43 10.73
C HIS A 76 -8.77 12.81 9.45
N ASN A 77 -9.20 11.55 9.48
CA ASN A 77 -9.75 10.88 8.30
C ASN A 77 -11.05 11.53 7.81
N VAL A 78 -11.91 12.01 8.72
CA VAL A 78 -13.08 12.83 8.35
C VAL A 78 -12.67 14.10 7.61
N LYS A 79 -11.51 14.68 7.95
CA LYS A 79 -10.90 15.85 7.28
C LYS A 79 -10.07 15.46 6.06
N GLN A 80 -10.40 14.36 5.40
CA GLN A 80 -9.77 13.86 4.17
C GLN A 80 -8.29 13.45 4.28
N ALA A 81 -7.78 13.21 5.49
CA ALA A 81 -6.46 12.66 5.67
C ALA A 81 -6.47 11.12 5.50
N ASP A 82 -5.43 10.57 4.91
CA ASP A 82 -5.20 9.12 4.84
C ASP A 82 -4.54 8.63 6.13
N VAL A 83 -4.98 7.47 6.62
CA VAL A 83 -4.48 6.87 7.87
C VAL A 83 -3.74 5.58 7.58
N TYR A 84 -2.55 5.44 8.16
CA TYR A 84 -1.66 4.31 7.96
C TYR A 84 -1.20 3.74 9.29
N LEU A 85 -0.85 2.46 9.27
CA LEU A 85 -0.35 1.72 10.41
C LEU A 85 0.77 0.78 9.97
N ARG A 86 1.77 0.57 10.84
CA ARG A 86 2.75 -0.51 10.73
C ARG A 86 3.15 -0.97 12.13
N PRO A 87 3.67 -2.18 12.32
CA PRO A 87 4.36 -2.54 13.56
C PRO A 87 5.48 -1.55 13.86
N ALA A 88 5.73 -1.25 15.13
CA ALA A 88 6.69 -0.25 15.54
C ALA A 88 8.10 -0.52 15.00
N ARG A 89 8.83 0.52 14.62
CA ARG A 89 10.20 0.42 14.13
C ARG A 89 11.16 -0.07 15.23
N GLY A 90 12.29 -0.64 14.79
CA GLY A 90 13.36 -1.03 15.70
C GLY A 90 13.14 -2.39 16.38
N TYR A 91 12.02 -3.06 16.13
CA TYR A 91 11.74 -4.38 16.67
C TYR A 91 11.75 -5.45 15.58
N ALA A 92 12.12 -6.66 15.95
CA ALA A 92 11.81 -7.83 15.15
C ALA A 92 10.33 -8.21 15.34
N TRP A 93 9.61 -8.51 14.26
CA TRP A 93 8.22 -8.94 14.31
C TRP A 93 7.88 -10.00 13.26
N PRO A 94 6.87 -10.83 13.52
CA PRO A 94 6.54 -11.96 12.65
C PRO A 94 5.46 -11.62 11.60
N LEU A 95 5.60 -10.46 10.94
CA LEU A 95 4.72 -10.06 9.85
C LEU A 95 5.54 -9.60 8.64
N VAL A 96 5.11 -10.00 7.45
CA VAL A 96 5.60 -9.48 6.17
C VAL A 96 4.45 -8.77 5.46
N PHE A 97 4.70 -7.55 5.02
CA PHE A 97 3.72 -6.71 4.33
C PHE A 97 3.81 -6.86 2.81
N LEU A 98 2.67 -6.98 2.14
CA LEU A 98 2.58 -6.94 0.68
C LEU A 98 1.56 -5.88 0.27
N ASP A 99 1.95 -4.99 -0.64
CA ASP A 99 1.12 -3.91 -1.17
C ASP A 99 0.59 -4.24 -2.57
N ASP A 100 -0.59 -3.71 -2.85
CA ASP A 100 -1.27 -3.77 -4.16
C ASP A 100 -1.43 -5.19 -4.73
N VAL A 101 -1.63 -6.17 -3.84
CA VAL A 101 -1.92 -7.56 -4.21
C VAL A 101 -3.32 -7.65 -4.78
N THR A 102 -3.52 -8.36 -5.90
CA THR A 102 -4.87 -8.59 -6.43
C THR A 102 -5.73 -9.38 -5.45
N LEU A 103 -7.04 -9.09 -5.41
CA LEU A 103 -7.99 -9.75 -4.51
C LEU A 103 -7.92 -11.29 -4.59
N HIS A 104 -7.81 -11.83 -5.80
CA HIS A 104 -7.69 -13.27 -6.01
C HIS A 104 -6.44 -13.85 -5.32
N LYS A 105 -5.27 -13.24 -5.53
CA LYS A 105 -4.03 -13.69 -4.91
C LYS A 105 -4.01 -13.48 -3.40
N ALA A 106 -4.59 -12.38 -2.91
CA ALA A 106 -4.72 -12.14 -1.48
C ALA A 106 -5.53 -13.24 -0.79
N ARG A 107 -6.66 -13.66 -1.40
CA ARG A 107 -7.46 -14.79 -0.92
C ARG A 107 -6.72 -16.12 -0.98
N CYS A 108 -5.96 -16.38 -2.05
CA CYS A 108 -5.12 -17.59 -2.13
C CYS A 108 -4.07 -17.62 -1.01
N ILE A 109 -3.46 -16.49 -0.67
CA ILE A 109 -2.50 -16.38 0.44
C ILE A 109 -3.21 -16.67 1.77
N ALA A 110 -4.34 -16.00 2.05
CA ALA A 110 -5.10 -16.15 3.29
C ALA A 110 -5.72 -17.56 3.45
N GLY A 111 -6.06 -18.23 2.35
CA GLY A 111 -6.52 -19.61 2.38
C GLY A 111 -5.41 -20.64 2.72
N LYS A 112 -4.14 -20.26 2.56
CA LYS A 112 -3.00 -21.14 2.79
C LYS A 112 -2.23 -20.80 4.06
N TYR A 113 -2.17 -19.53 4.44
CA TYR A 113 -1.36 -19.04 5.55
C TYR A 113 -2.13 -18.06 6.42
N ALA A 114 -1.76 -17.97 7.68
CA ALA A 114 -2.27 -16.94 8.58
C ALA A 114 -1.93 -15.54 8.05
N ALA A 115 -2.94 -14.75 7.73
CA ALA A 115 -2.77 -13.42 7.15
C ALA A 115 -3.96 -12.50 7.50
N VAL A 116 -3.70 -11.20 7.56
CA VAL A 116 -4.74 -10.16 7.58
C VAL A 116 -4.79 -9.53 6.19
N VAL A 117 -5.91 -9.68 5.51
CA VAL A 117 -6.15 -9.11 4.18
C VAL A 117 -7.01 -7.86 4.31
N VAL A 118 -6.48 -6.75 3.84
CA VAL A 118 -7.13 -5.44 3.89
C VAL A 118 -7.37 -4.95 2.47
N HIS A 119 -8.64 -4.79 2.10
CA HIS A 119 -9.06 -4.23 0.81
C HIS A 119 -8.94 -2.72 0.83
N THR A 120 -8.21 -2.13 -0.10
CA THR A 120 -7.83 -0.71 -0.06
C THR A 120 -8.37 0.13 -1.20
N SER A 121 -8.91 -0.50 -2.26
CA SER A 121 -9.36 0.23 -3.46
C SER A 121 -10.52 -0.46 -4.16
N ALA A 122 -11.38 0.31 -4.83
CA ALA A 122 -12.48 -0.22 -5.64
C ALA A 122 -11.99 -1.11 -6.82
N SER A 123 -10.74 -0.94 -7.26
CA SER A 123 -10.12 -1.76 -8.31
C SER A 123 -9.62 -3.12 -7.84
N GLY A 124 -9.82 -3.48 -6.55
CA GLY A 124 -9.48 -4.79 -6.02
C GLY A 124 -8.05 -4.91 -5.46
N GLY A 125 -7.31 -3.81 -5.30
CA GLY A 125 -6.01 -3.82 -4.65
C GLY A 125 -6.14 -4.12 -3.16
N CYS A 126 -5.29 -5.02 -2.65
CA CYS A 126 -5.26 -5.43 -1.25
C CYS A 126 -3.88 -5.22 -0.64
N HIS A 127 -3.86 -4.89 0.65
CA HIS A 127 -2.71 -5.10 1.51
C HIS A 127 -2.82 -6.48 2.16
N VAL A 128 -1.72 -7.19 2.24
CA VAL A 128 -1.65 -8.47 2.95
C VAL A 128 -0.57 -8.38 4.02
N TRP A 129 -0.97 -8.58 5.27
CA TRP A 129 -0.07 -8.76 6.41
C TRP A 129 0.05 -10.26 6.67
N LEU A 130 1.08 -10.87 6.12
CA LEU A 130 1.32 -12.31 6.19
C LEU A 130 2.09 -12.64 7.47
N GLN A 131 1.52 -13.51 8.30
CA GLN A 131 2.20 -13.99 9.49
C GLN A 131 3.31 -15.00 9.11
N VAL A 132 4.46 -14.84 9.74
CA VAL A 132 5.60 -15.77 9.60
C VAL A 132 5.88 -16.49 10.92
N ASN A 133 6.52 -17.65 10.83
CA ASN A 133 6.81 -18.51 11.99
C ASN A 133 7.98 -18.01 12.85
N ALA A 134 8.65 -16.92 12.48
CA ALA A 134 9.75 -16.32 13.19
C ALA A 134 9.65 -14.80 13.23
N ALA A 135 10.13 -14.18 14.29
CA ALA A 135 10.30 -12.73 14.32
C ALA A 135 11.48 -12.32 13.43
N LEU A 136 11.23 -11.48 12.44
CA LEU A 136 12.21 -11.01 11.47
C LEU A 136 12.67 -9.60 11.80
N ASP A 137 13.97 -9.33 11.68
CA ASP A 137 14.50 -7.97 11.65
C ASP A 137 14.14 -7.24 10.35
N GLU A 138 14.46 -5.96 10.24
CA GLU A 138 14.12 -5.13 9.07
C GLU A 138 14.71 -5.72 7.78
N ARG A 139 15.97 -6.14 7.80
CA ARG A 139 16.66 -6.69 6.63
C ARG A 139 16.04 -8.02 6.19
N GLN A 140 15.72 -8.88 7.13
CA GLN A 140 15.05 -10.16 6.86
C GLN A 140 13.64 -9.94 6.31
N ARG A 141 12.88 -8.98 6.88
CA ARG A 141 11.57 -8.59 6.35
C ARG A 141 11.68 -8.04 4.93
N TYR A 142 12.66 -7.20 4.64
CA TYR A 142 12.92 -6.71 3.29
C TYR A 142 13.16 -7.86 2.31
N GLN A 143 14.02 -8.83 2.66
CA GLN A 143 14.30 -10.00 1.83
C GLN A 143 13.04 -10.84 1.58
N ALA A 144 12.31 -11.17 2.65
CA ALA A 144 11.07 -11.93 2.58
C ALA A 144 10.00 -11.21 1.76
N GLN A 145 9.81 -9.91 1.97
CA GLN A 145 8.87 -9.07 1.24
C GLN A 145 9.21 -9.03 -0.26
N ARG A 146 10.48 -8.82 -0.61
CA ARG A 146 10.95 -8.83 -1.99
C ARG A 146 10.71 -10.18 -2.67
N TRP A 147 11.06 -11.27 -2.00
CA TRP A 147 10.87 -12.64 -2.49
C TRP A 147 9.39 -12.94 -2.78
N LEU A 148 8.51 -12.56 -1.85
CA LEU A 148 7.07 -12.72 -2.00
C LEU A 148 6.50 -11.80 -3.08
N ALA A 149 6.89 -10.52 -3.13
CA ALA A 149 6.39 -9.57 -4.11
C ALA A 149 6.65 -10.04 -5.54
N LEU A 150 7.84 -10.58 -5.82
CA LEU A 150 8.20 -11.16 -7.12
C LEU A 150 7.27 -12.34 -7.51
N ARG A 151 6.77 -13.11 -6.55
CA ARG A 151 5.93 -14.31 -6.79
C ARG A 151 4.45 -14.01 -6.79
N THR A 152 4.03 -13.02 -6.04
CA THR A 152 2.61 -12.66 -5.90
C THR A 152 2.19 -11.54 -6.85
N GLY A 153 3.14 -10.79 -7.43
CA GLY A 153 2.88 -9.60 -8.22
C GLY A 153 2.50 -8.40 -7.37
N ALA A 154 2.85 -8.40 -6.07
CA ALA A 154 2.75 -7.24 -5.21
C ALA A 154 3.68 -6.11 -5.68
N ASP A 155 3.38 -4.86 -5.26
CA ASP A 155 4.18 -3.71 -5.65
C ASP A 155 5.62 -3.78 -5.10
N LEU A 156 6.59 -3.92 -6.00
CA LEU A 156 8.01 -3.89 -5.65
C LEU A 156 8.49 -2.51 -5.18
N GLY A 157 7.78 -1.44 -5.53
CA GLY A 157 8.05 -0.09 -5.05
C GLY A 157 7.78 0.10 -3.56
N SER A 158 6.97 -0.78 -2.98
CA SER A 158 6.60 -0.77 -1.56
C SER A 158 7.48 -1.69 -0.70
N VAL A 159 8.48 -2.35 -1.30
CA VAL A 159 9.40 -3.25 -0.56
C VAL A 159 10.42 -2.45 0.24
N SER A 160 10.24 -2.40 1.55
CA SER A 160 11.14 -1.64 2.45
C SER A 160 11.45 -2.36 3.78
N GLY A 161 10.77 -3.49 4.06
CA GLY A 161 10.83 -4.12 5.39
C GLY A 161 10.03 -3.39 6.49
N GLU A 162 9.65 -2.12 6.26
CA GLU A 162 8.96 -1.26 7.21
C GLU A 162 7.84 -0.42 6.57
N HIS A 163 7.21 -0.94 5.52
CA HIS A 163 6.19 -0.20 4.79
C HIS A 163 4.94 0.07 5.63
N LEU A 164 4.33 1.23 5.38
CA LEU A 164 3.06 1.62 6.01
C LEU A 164 1.89 1.00 5.23
N GLY A 165 1.08 0.20 5.90
CA GLY A 165 -0.21 -0.24 5.37
C GLY A 165 -1.35 0.68 5.80
N ARG A 166 -2.47 0.66 5.10
CA ARG A 166 -3.65 1.43 5.49
C ARG A 166 -4.32 0.83 6.71
N LEU A 167 -4.83 1.70 7.59
CA LEU A 167 -5.64 1.27 8.71
C LEU A 167 -7.06 0.97 8.22
N ALA A 168 -7.53 -0.24 8.46
CA ALA A 168 -8.89 -0.63 8.15
C ALA A 168 -9.92 0.13 9.00
N GLY A 169 -11.11 0.33 8.45
CA GLY A 169 -12.15 1.15 9.07
C GLY A 169 -11.98 2.65 8.84
N MET A 170 -11.03 3.05 7.96
CA MET A 170 -10.82 4.43 7.52
C MET A 170 -11.13 4.56 6.03
N LYS A 171 -11.37 5.78 5.56
CA LYS A 171 -11.51 6.07 4.13
C LYS A 171 -10.14 6.24 3.48
N ASN A 172 -9.97 5.68 2.28
CA ASN A 172 -8.81 5.91 1.42
C ASN A 172 -9.09 7.11 0.51
N HIS A 173 -8.66 8.30 0.91
CA HIS A 173 -8.91 9.53 0.16
C HIS A 173 -8.07 9.61 -1.13
N LYS A 174 -6.93 8.94 -1.20
CA LYS A 174 -6.17 8.77 -2.45
C LYS A 174 -6.97 8.01 -3.53
N ARG A 175 -8.00 7.26 -3.13
CA ARG A 175 -8.88 6.46 -4.01
C ARG A 175 -10.35 6.85 -3.82
N ASN A 176 -10.65 8.15 -3.93
CA ASN A 176 -12.00 8.71 -3.90
C ASN A 176 -12.82 8.37 -2.63
N GLY A 177 -12.15 8.23 -1.49
CA GLY A 177 -12.82 7.99 -0.21
C GLY A 177 -13.43 6.59 -0.05
N VAL A 178 -12.94 5.59 -0.78
CA VAL A 178 -13.34 4.19 -0.61
C VAL A 178 -12.99 3.71 0.79
N TRP A 179 -13.91 2.98 1.44
CA TRP A 179 -13.65 2.38 2.74
C TRP A 179 -12.60 1.28 2.66
N VAL A 180 -11.65 1.35 3.58
CA VAL A 180 -10.63 0.31 3.78
C VAL A 180 -11.22 -0.77 4.69
N ASN A 181 -11.40 -1.96 4.17
CA ASN A 181 -12.11 -3.04 4.86
C ASN A 181 -11.20 -4.25 5.04
N VAL A 182 -11.28 -4.90 6.20
CA VAL A 182 -10.71 -6.24 6.36
C VAL A 182 -11.62 -7.22 5.63
N LEU A 183 -11.04 -8.01 4.73
CA LEU A 183 -11.74 -9.07 4.00
C LEU A 183 -11.56 -10.43 4.65
N ASP A 184 -10.38 -10.66 5.20
CA ASP A 184 -10.04 -11.88 5.89
C ASP A 184 -9.15 -11.54 7.09
N CYS A 185 -9.51 -12.07 8.25
CA CYS A 185 -8.69 -11.98 9.45
C CYS A 185 -8.19 -13.37 9.72
N ALA A 186 -6.89 -13.49 9.79
CA ALA A 186 -6.14 -14.67 10.15
C ALA A 186 -7.05 -15.87 10.42
N ASN A 187 -7.21 -16.74 9.42
CA ASN A 187 -7.76 -18.05 9.70
C ASN A 187 -6.89 -18.63 10.83
N THR A 188 -7.41 -18.66 12.05
CA THR A 188 -6.68 -19.11 13.24
C THR A 188 -6.18 -20.56 13.11
N HIS A 189 -6.62 -21.26 12.08
CA HIS A 189 -6.22 -22.63 11.73
C HIS A 189 -5.17 -22.69 10.62
N ALA A 190 -4.93 -21.60 9.88
CA ALA A 190 -3.89 -21.59 8.85
C ALA A 190 -2.51 -21.39 9.50
N PRO A 191 -1.48 -22.14 9.07
CA PRO A 191 -0.13 -22.00 9.62
C PRO A 191 0.50 -20.66 9.23
N PRO A 192 1.42 -20.13 10.04
CA PRO A 192 2.32 -19.06 9.60
C PRO A 192 3.14 -19.51 8.39
N TRP A 193 3.52 -18.57 7.53
CA TRP A 193 4.42 -18.84 6.43
C TRP A 193 5.86 -19.02 6.92
N ASP A 194 6.57 -20.03 6.38
CA ASP A 194 8.00 -20.21 6.64
C ASP A 194 8.85 -19.29 5.75
N PRO A 195 9.60 -18.31 6.31
CA PRO A 195 10.43 -17.39 5.53
C PRO A 195 11.78 -18.01 5.08
N THR A 196 12.15 -19.20 5.55
CA THR A 196 13.43 -19.84 5.27
C THR A 196 13.80 -19.85 3.79
N PRO A 197 12.91 -20.22 2.84
CA PRO A 197 13.24 -20.18 1.42
C PRO A 197 13.60 -18.79 0.89
N ALA A 198 12.97 -17.75 1.46
CA ALA A 198 13.27 -16.37 1.06
C ALA A 198 14.60 -15.87 1.63
N LEU A 199 14.91 -16.27 2.87
CA LEU A 199 16.13 -15.86 3.57
C LEU A 199 17.38 -16.58 3.09
N GLN A 200 17.24 -17.83 2.63
CA GLN A 200 18.32 -18.63 2.06
C GLN A 200 18.57 -18.35 0.57
N THR A 201 17.58 -17.77 -0.13
CA THR A 201 17.82 -17.34 -1.50
C THR A 201 18.89 -16.25 -1.44
N PRO A 202 20.08 -16.45 -2.06
CA PRO A 202 21.06 -15.39 -2.14
C PRO A 202 20.34 -14.15 -2.56
N ALA A 203 20.51 -13.03 -1.82
CA ALA A 203 20.00 -11.77 -2.30
C ALA A 203 20.40 -11.74 -3.78
N LEU A 204 19.41 -11.70 -4.67
CA LEU A 204 19.68 -11.35 -6.06
C LEU A 204 20.41 -10.03 -5.93
N GLN A 205 21.74 -10.15 -5.79
CA GLN A 205 22.63 -9.05 -5.94
C GLN A 205 22.22 -8.52 -7.30
N THR A 206 21.52 -7.39 -7.31
CA THR A 206 21.72 -6.46 -8.38
C THR A 206 23.19 -6.06 -8.25
N THR A 207 24.09 -6.98 -8.55
CA THR A 207 25.33 -6.64 -9.17
C THR A 207 24.86 -6.02 -10.48
N CYS A 208 24.75 -4.71 -10.48
CA CYS A 208 25.09 -3.98 -11.67
C CYS A 208 26.57 -4.35 -11.91
N ASP A 209 26.81 -5.56 -12.42
CA ASP A 209 28.06 -5.86 -13.08
C ASP A 209 28.12 -4.90 -14.26
N ASP A 210 29.04 -3.96 -14.09
CA ASP A 210 29.50 -3.11 -15.15
C ASP A 210 29.76 -3.94 -16.41
N ASN A 211 29.21 -3.47 -17.53
CA ASN A 211 29.45 -3.94 -18.89
C ASN A 211 28.78 -5.24 -19.35
N ARG A 212 27.46 -5.23 -19.50
CA ARG A 212 26.80 -5.84 -20.67
C ARG A 212 25.30 -5.68 -20.61
N CYS A 213 24.77 -4.62 -21.23
CA CYS A 213 23.42 -4.63 -21.72
C CYS A 213 23.37 -5.47 -23.00
N PRO A 214 22.75 -6.65 -23.06
CA PRO A 214 22.50 -7.29 -24.34
C PRO A 214 21.34 -6.55 -25.01
N VAL A 215 21.59 -6.06 -26.19
CA VAL A 215 20.64 -5.67 -27.22
C VAL A 215 19.63 -6.84 -27.36
N ALA A 216 18.35 -6.51 -27.33
CA ALA A 216 17.25 -7.45 -27.41
C ALA A 216 17.32 -8.27 -28.71
N THR A 217 17.60 -9.56 -28.57
CA THR A 217 17.20 -10.56 -29.55
C THR A 217 16.15 -11.45 -28.87
N SER A 218 15.01 -11.55 -29.54
CA SER A 218 13.86 -12.31 -29.14
C SER A 218 14.17 -13.81 -29.00
N ALA A 219 13.95 -14.36 -27.82
CA ALA A 219 13.68 -15.81 -27.64
C ALA A 219 12.95 -16.01 -26.29
N HIS A 220 11.91 -16.83 -26.34
CA HIS A 220 11.04 -17.20 -25.25
C HIS A 220 11.79 -17.65 -23.99
N HIS A 221 11.69 -16.91 -22.90
CA HIS A 221 11.96 -17.40 -21.55
C HIS A 221 10.86 -16.95 -20.59
N ALA A 222 10.48 -17.89 -19.73
CA ALA A 222 9.46 -17.75 -18.70
C ALA A 222 9.57 -16.42 -17.95
N SER A 223 8.50 -15.64 -17.94
CA SER A 223 8.44 -14.28 -17.39
C SER A 223 8.60 -14.30 -15.87
N ILE A 224 9.82 -14.06 -15.40
CA ILE A 224 10.05 -13.49 -14.07
C ILE A 224 9.32 -12.16 -14.04
N GLY A 225 8.40 -11.97 -13.09
CA GLY A 225 7.54 -10.79 -13.02
C GLY A 225 8.35 -9.49 -12.92
N VAL A 226 8.52 -8.83 -14.05
CA VAL A 226 9.09 -7.49 -14.12
C VAL A 226 8.06 -6.53 -13.55
N ASP A 227 8.45 -5.68 -12.59
CA ASP A 227 7.59 -4.59 -12.14
C ASP A 227 7.23 -3.71 -13.35
N ARG A 228 5.94 -3.75 -13.71
CA ARG A 228 5.37 -3.01 -14.85
C ARG A 228 4.70 -1.70 -14.42
N SER A 229 4.84 -1.31 -13.16
CA SER A 229 4.31 -0.01 -12.71
C SER A 229 4.93 1.12 -13.54
N GLU A 230 4.16 2.19 -13.73
CA GLU A 230 4.70 3.35 -14.46
C GLU A 230 5.90 3.95 -13.73
N SER A 231 5.91 3.92 -12.39
CA SER A 231 7.06 4.39 -11.60
C SER A 231 8.31 3.54 -11.80
N ALA A 232 8.16 2.21 -11.96
CA ALA A 232 9.29 1.33 -12.27
C ALA A 232 9.81 1.55 -13.69
N ARG A 233 8.92 1.77 -14.66
CA ARG A 233 9.31 2.12 -16.04
C ARG A 233 10.02 3.46 -16.09
N GLU A 234 9.53 4.46 -15.37
CA GLU A 234 10.20 5.78 -15.26
C GLU A 234 11.55 5.67 -14.57
N TRP A 235 11.67 4.87 -13.51
CA TRP A 235 12.94 4.60 -12.84
C TRP A 235 13.96 3.97 -13.78
N GLY A 236 13.58 2.89 -14.49
CA GLY A 236 14.44 2.23 -15.48
C GLY A 236 14.88 3.18 -16.59
N TRP A 237 13.94 4.02 -17.09
CA TRP A 237 14.24 5.03 -18.08
C TRP A 237 15.22 6.09 -17.56
N VAL A 238 15.04 6.62 -16.33
CA VAL A 238 15.96 7.60 -15.71
C VAL A 238 17.37 7.01 -15.59
N CYS A 239 17.48 5.77 -15.10
CA CYS A 239 18.77 5.10 -14.97
C CYS A 239 19.45 4.94 -16.34
N GLY A 240 18.72 4.45 -17.35
CA GLY A 240 19.23 4.28 -18.70
C GLY A 240 19.63 5.60 -19.37
N ALA A 241 18.81 6.65 -19.23
CA ALA A 241 19.10 7.97 -19.79
C ALA A 241 20.38 8.60 -19.19
N LEU A 242 20.52 8.52 -17.86
CA LEU A 242 21.72 8.99 -17.17
C LEU A 242 22.96 8.15 -17.57
N GLN A 243 22.82 6.83 -17.75
CA GLN A 243 23.91 5.95 -18.24
C GLN A 243 24.34 6.29 -19.64
N ALA A 244 23.40 6.66 -20.51
CA ALA A 244 23.68 7.12 -21.89
C ALA A 244 24.29 8.52 -21.94
N GLY A 245 24.59 9.15 -20.80
CA GLY A 245 25.23 10.48 -20.74
C GLY A 245 24.26 11.64 -20.93
N ILE A 246 22.96 11.42 -20.95
CA ILE A 246 21.99 12.51 -21.01
C ILE A 246 22.09 13.34 -19.73
N SER A 247 22.13 14.67 -19.86
CA SER A 247 22.30 15.55 -18.71
C SER A 247 21.15 15.40 -17.71
N PRO A 248 21.42 15.50 -16.38
CA PRO A 248 20.38 15.42 -15.36
C PRO A 248 19.24 16.42 -15.56
N ASP A 249 19.53 17.63 -16.07
CA ASP A 249 18.52 18.65 -16.33
C ASP A 249 17.59 18.26 -17.49
N THR A 250 18.12 17.60 -18.52
CA THR A 250 17.31 17.09 -19.62
C THR A 250 16.42 15.93 -19.15
N VAL A 251 16.98 15.00 -18.35
CA VAL A 251 16.23 13.91 -17.75
C VAL A 251 15.13 14.46 -16.82
N TYR A 252 15.43 15.51 -16.04
CA TYR A 252 14.46 16.17 -15.17
C TYR A 252 13.26 16.70 -15.97
N ARG A 253 13.49 17.52 -16.99
CA ARG A 253 12.42 18.10 -17.81
C ARG A 253 11.54 17.02 -18.44
N GLN A 254 12.15 15.97 -18.98
CA GLN A 254 11.43 14.88 -19.61
C GLN A 254 10.65 14.04 -18.58
N LEU A 255 11.20 13.83 -17.38
CA LEU A 255 10.49 13.09 -16.31
C LEU A 255 9.33 13.89 -15.77
N VAL A 256 9.47 15.20 -15.58
CA VAL A 256 8.36 16.08 -15.19
C VAL A 256 7.23 15.99 -16.22
N ALA A 257 7.52 16.15 -17.51
CA ALA A 257 6.53 16.06 -18.57
C ALA A 257 5.78 14.70 -18.56
N ARG A 258 6.48 13.60 -18.37
CA ARG A 258 5.88 12.25 -18.27
C ARG A 258 5.04 12.06 -17.02
N ALA A 259 5.47 12.59 -15.88
CA ALA A 259 4.83 12.41 -14.60
C ALA A 259 3.65 13.38 -14.38
N SER A 260 3.64 14.54 -15.00
CA SER A 260 2.63 15.60 -14.82
C SER A 260 1.20 15.14 -15.03
N PRO A 261 0.83 14.33 -16.04
CA PRO A 261 -0.55 13.87 -16.20
C PRO A 261 -1.10 13.08 -15.02
N ARG A 262 -0.22 12.44 -14.25
CA ARG A 262 -0.59 11.58 -13.11
C ARG A 262 -0.37 12.24 -11.74
N ARG A 263 0.62 13.10 -11.64
CA ARG A 263 1.11 13.66 -10.38
C ARG A 263 0.81 15.14 -10.20
N GLY A 264 0.36 15.82 -11.24
CA GLY A 264 0.07 17.26 -11.19
C GLY A 264 1.25 18.05 -10.60
N GLN A 265 1.00 18.84 -9.58
CA GLN A 265 2.01 19.67 -8.90
C GLN A 265 3.13 18.86 -8.21
N ASP A 266 2.91 17.57 -7.90
CA ASP A 266 3.93 16.72 -7.28
C ASP A 266 4.97 16.19 -8.30
N ALA A 267 4.78 16.39 -9.60
CA ALA A 267 5.65 15.84 -10.64
C ALA A 267 7.10 16.34 -10.54
N GLU A 268 7.29 17.62 -10.25
CA GLU A 268 8.63 18.20 -10.07
C GLU A 268 9.37 17.62 -8.87
N ARG A 269 8.69 17.52 -7.71
CA ARG A 269 9.27 16.93 -6.50
C ARG A 269 9.66 15.47 -6.75
N TYR A 270 8.79 14.72 -7.40
CA TYR A 270 9.05 13.34 -7.79
C TYR A 270 10.27 13.22 -8.71
N ALA A 271 10.36 14.06 -9.75
CA ALA A 271 11.47 14.03 -10.69
C ALA A 271 12.81 14.34 -10.00
N ARG A 272 12.88 15.39 -9.17
CA ARG A 272 14.08 15.73 -8.38
C ARG A 272 14.53 14.57 -7.50
N TYR A 273 13.61 13.98 -6.73
CA TYR A 273 13.92 12.86 -5.86
C TYR A 273 14.43 11.64 -6.64
N THR A 274 13.77 11.30 -7.75
CA THR A 274 14.10 10.13 -8.57
C THR A 274 15.48 10.25 -9.19
N ILE A 275 15.81 11.43 -9.75
CA ILE A 275 17.13 11.68 -10.36
C ILE A 275 18.23 11.70 -9.31
N GLN A 276 18.03 12.38 -8.17
CA GLN A 276 19.03 12.39 -7.09
C GLN A 276 19.32 10.98 -6.58
N ARG A 277 18.29 10.14 -6.45
CA ARG A 277 18.45 8.74 -6.07
C ARG A 277 19.24 7.96 -7.12
N ALA A 278 18.96 8.15 -8.40
CA ALA A 278 19.68 7.49 -9.48
C ALA A 278 21.17 7.91 -9.55
N ILE A 279 21.47 9.20 -9.32
CA ILE A 279 22.85 9.69 -9.26
C ILE A 279 23.60 9.10 -8.05
N ARG A 280 22.96 9.01 -6.88
CA ARG A 280 23.59 8.41 -5.67
C ARG A 280 23.91 6.93 -5.82
N GLN A 281 23.11 6.19 -6.57
CA GLN A 281 23.38 4.76 -6.82
C GLN A 281 24.52 4.50 -7.82
N ARG A 282 24.98 5.53 -8.51
CA ARG A 282 26.11 5.46 -9.47
C ARG A 282 27.47 5.76 -8.84
N ARG A 283 27.48 6.26 -7.61
CA ARG A 283 28.70 6.49 -6.81
C ARG A 283 28.98 5.28 -5.91
#